data_5fa285af7b03143a7128f93e7eac09ee
#
_entry.id   5fa285af7b03143a7128f93e7eac09ee
#
_cell.length_a   1.000
_cell.length_b   1.000
_cell.length_c   1.000
_cell.angle_alpha   90.00
_cell.angle_beta   90.00
_cell.angle_gamma   90.00
#
_symmetry.space_group_name_H-M   'P 1'
#
loop_
_entity.id
_entity.type
_entity.pdbx_description
1 polymer ?
#
loop_
_entity_poly.entity_id
_entity_poly.type
_entity_poly.pdbx_seq_one_letter_code
_entity_poly.pdbx_strand_id
1 'polypeptide(L)'
;MIIVHGTIPLRPESRDKALELARRMARASVDESGCVSYDFYLGLLDQNVLMLFQEWESMDALRDHFRTAHMETFLRELPDLLDGKIVTRRFAVQSVDETEGPSLEDSQQPTVH
;
A
#
# COMPACT_ATOMS: atom_id res chain seq x y z
N MET A 1 2.99 3.60 15.54
CA MET A 1 2.92 3.40 14.08
C MET A 1 1.50 3.05 13.66
N ILE A 2 1.08 3.55 12.53
CA ILE A 2 -0.23 3.23 11.95
C ILE A 2 -0.01 2.44 10.67
N ILE A 3 -0.69 1.31 10.55
CA ILE A 3 -0.73 0.52 9.33
C ILE A 3 -2.12 0.67 8.71
N VAL A 4 -2.15 0.93 7.40
CA VAL A 4 -3.38 0.89 6.62
C VAL A 4 -3.27 -0.27 5.63
N HIS A 5 -4.25 -1.14 5.66
CA HIS A 5 -4.37 -2.25 4.72
C HIS A 5 -5.70 -2.13 3.99
N GLY A 6 -5.68 -2.32 2.68
CA GLY A 6 -6.89 -2.21 1.89
C GLY A 6 -6.92 -3.15 0.71
N THR A 7 -8.14 -3.39 0.23
CA THR A 7 -8.39 -4.11 -1.01
C THR A 7 -9.24 -3.24 -1.91
N ILE A 8 -8.84 -3.17 -3.18
CA ILE A 8 -9.47 -2.34 -4.20
C ILE A 8 -9.82 -3.23 -5.38
N PRO A 9 -11.11 -3.64 -5.52
CA PRO A 9 -11.51 -4.46 -6.66
C PRO A 9 -11.57 -3.60 -7.92
N LEU A 10 -10.92 -4.05 -8.98
CA LEU A 10 -10.81 -3.32 -10.24
C LEU A 10 -11.65 -3.99 -11.32
N ARG A 11 -12.24 -3.18 -12.19
CA ARG A 11 -12.78 -3.68 -13.44
C ARG A 11 -11.63 -4.17 -14.30
N PRO A 12 -11.73 -5.38 -14.91
CA PRO A 12 -10.64 -5.92 -15.72
C PRO A 12 -10.19 -4.96 -16.84
N GLU A 13 -11.13 -4.30 -17.49
CA GLU A 13 -10.86 -3.35 -18.56
C GLU A 13 -10.20 -2.04 -18.09
N SER A 14 -10.26 -1.77 -16.79
CA SER A 14 -9.69 -0.57 -16.17
C SER A 14 -8.40 -0.83 -15.41
N ARG A 15 -7.93 -2.07 -15.39
CA ARG A 15 -6.78 -2.45 -14.59
C ARG A 15 -5.54 -1.62 -14.91
N ASP A 16 -5.17 -1.50 -16.18
CA ASP A 16 -3.94 -0.79 -16.56
C ASP A 16 -3.99 0.67 -16.16
N LYS A 17 -5.14 1.31 -16.31
CA LYS A 17 -5.35 2.68 -15.89
C LYS A 17 -5.26 2.82 -14.36
N ALA A 18 -5.84 1.88 -13.64
CA ALA A 18 -5.79 1.87 -12.17
C ALA A 18 -4.36 1.66 -11.67
N LEU A 19 -3.59 0.79 -12.32
CA LEU A 19 -2.19 0.58 -11.93
C LEU A 19 -1.34 1.82 -12.15
N GLU A 20 -1.57 2.57 -13.22
CA GLU A 20 -0.86 3.82 -13.46
C GLU A 20 -1.23 4.87 -12.42
N LEU A 21 -2.51 4.97 -12.07
CA LEU A 21 -2.98 5.85 -11.01
C LEU A 21 -2.34 5.47 -9.66
N ALA A 22 -2.27 4.18 -9.35
CA ALA A 22 -1.65 3.68 -8.13
C ALA A 22 -0.15 3.99 -8.07
N ARG A 23 0.57 3.84 -9.19
CA ARG A 23 2.00 4.18 -9.26
C ARG A 23 2.25 5.64 -8.95
N ARG A 24 1.45 6.53 -9.54
CA ARG A 24 1.56 7.98 -9.27
C ARG A 24 1.29 8.28 -7.80
N MET A 25 0.26 7.63 -7.24
CA MET A 25 -0.10 7.81 -5.85
C MET A 25 1.00 7.33 -4.91
N ALA A 26 1.60 6.18 -5.17
CA ALA A 26 2.67 5.63 -4.35
C ALA A 26 3.91 6.53 -4.39
N ARG A 27 4.31 6.99 -5.57
CA ARG A 27 5.47 7.88 -5.72
C ARG A 27 5.31 9.20 -4.98
N ALA A 28 4.12 9.79 -5.05
CA ALA A 28 3.83 11.05 -4.37
C ALA A 28 3.73 10.86 -2.85
N SER A 29 3.13 9.75 -2.41
CA SER A 29 2.86 9.53 -0.99
C SER A 29 4.12 9.16 -0.20
N VAL A 30 5.05 8.42 -0.80
CA VAL A 30 6.26 7.99 -0.10
C VAL A 30 7.15 9.16 0.32
N ASP A 31 7.03 10.30 -0.36
CA ASP A 31 7.78 11.51 -0.04
C ASP A 31 7.11 12.37 1.05
N GLU A 32 5.92 12.00 1.50
CA GLU A 32 5.25 12.74 2.56
C GLU A 32 5.95 12.55 3.91
N SER A 33 5.95 13.61 4.71
CA SER A 33 6.50 13.56 6.07
C SER A 33 5.72 12.52 6.89
N GLY A 34 6.43 11.63 7.56
CA GLY A 34 5.83 10.59 8.38
C GLY A 34 5.36 9.35 7.61
N CYS A 35 5.52 9.32 6.31
CA CYS A 35 5.27 8.11 5.53
C CYS A 35 6.47 7.15 5.64
N VAL A 36 6.26 5.99 6.23
CA VAL A 36 7.29 4.96 6.35
C VAL A 36 7.32 4.09 5.10
N SER A 37 6.15 3.68 4.61
CA SER A 37 6.02 2.95 3.36
C SER A 37 4.65 3.19 2.74
N TYR A 38 4.58 3.06 1.43
CA TYR A 38 3.33 3.21 0.69
C TYR A 38 3.40 2.32 -0.55
N ASP A 39 2.72 1.18 -0.51
CA ASP A 39 2.84 0.16 -1.54
C ASP A 39 1.48 -0.35 -2.02
N PHE A 40 1.46 -0.73 -3.28
CA PHE A 40 0.35 -1.45 -3.88
C PHE A 40 0.85 -2.79 -4.42
N TYR A 41 0.01 -3.80 -4.32
CA TYR A 41 0.30 -5.15 -4.79
C TYR A 41 -0.90 -5.70 -5.53
N LEU A 42 -0.68 -6.56 -6.51
CA LEU A 42 -1.77 -7.29 -7.14
C LEU A 42 -1.97 -8.63 -6.44
N GLY A 43 -3.22 -9.05 -6.35
CA GLY A 43 -3.53 -10.38 -5.83
C GLY A 43 -2.92 -11.47 -6.71
N LEU A 44 -2.32 -12.46 -6.09
CA LEU A 44 -1.72 -13.58 -6.83
C LEU A 44 -2.78 -14.46 -7.50
N LEU A 45 -3.90 -14.64 -6.83
CA LEU A 45 -5.00 -15.47 -7.33
C LEU A 45 -6.03 -14.65 -8.12
N ASP A 46 -6.04 -13.33 -7.98
CA ASP A 46 -6.93 -12.44 -8.72
C ASP A 46 -6.20 -11.12 -9.01
N GLN A 47 -5.72 -10.98 -10.24
CA GLN A 47 -4.95 -9.81 -10.67
C GLN A 47 -5.80 -8.55 -10.83
N ASN A 48 -7.10 -8.64 -10.65
CA ASN A 48 -8.00 -7.48 -10.65
C ASN A 48 -8.29 -6.98 -9.23
N VAL A 49 -7.62 -7.53 -8.24
CA VAL A 49 -7.66 -7.02 -6.87
C VAL A 49 -6.34 -6.33 -6.55
N LEU A 50 -6.42 -5.02 -6.35
CA LEU A 50 -5.29 -4.22 -5.95
C LEU A 50 -5.26 -4.15 -4.43
N MET A 51 -4.13 -4.52 -3.85
CA MET A 51 -3.91 -4.50 -2.40
C MET A 51 -3.10 -3.26 -2.04
N LEU A 52 -3.54 -2.57 -1.00
CA LEU A 52 -2.89 -1.38 -0.48
C LEU A 52 -2.27 -1.70 0.88
N PHE A 53 -1.00 -1.31 1.05
CA PHE A 53 -0.33 -1.40 2.34
C PHE A 53 0.45 -0.10 2.58
N GLN A 54 0.14 0.56 3.70
CA GLN A 54 0.78 1.82 4.09
C GLN A 54 1.24 1.73 5.54
N GLU A 55 2.39 2.34 5.80
CA GLU A 55 2.88 2.52 7.17
C GLU A 55 3.13 4.00 7.41
N TRP A 56 2.61 4.51 8.52
CA TRP A 56 2.73 5.93 8.92
C TRP A 56 3.25 6.02 10.33
N GLU A 57 4.09 7.00 10.60
CA GLU A 57 4.66 7.21 11.93
C GLU A 57 3.59 7.55 12.97
N SER A 58 2.50 8.23 12.55
CA SER A 58 1.45 8.70 13.44
C SER A 58 0.13 8.86 12.71
N MET A 59 -0.95 9.00 13.48
CA MET A 59 -2.25 9.36 12.92
C MET A 59 -2.24 10.76 12.31
N ASP A 60 -1.45 11.68 12.86
CA ASP A 60 -1.35 13.02 12.31
C ASP A 60 -0.75 13.00 10.91
N ALA A 61 0.28 12.19 10.69
CA ALA A 61 0.87 12.00 9.37
C ALA A 61 -0.16 11.45 8.37
N LEU A 62 -0.95 10.46 8.79
CA LEU A 62 -2.02 9.89 7.96
C LEU A 62 -3.10 10.92 7.65
N ARG A 63 -3.49 11.74 8.63
CA ARG A 63 -4.47 12.81 8.41
C ARG A 63 -3.97 13.83 7.41
N ASP A 64 -2.69 14.20 7.49
CA ASP A 64 -2.08 15.12 6.53
C ASP A 64 -2.10 14.54 5.11
N HIS A 65 -1.90 13.23 4.99
CA HIS A 65 -1.99 12.51 3.72
C HIS A 65 -3.36 12.71 3.05
N PHE A 66 -4.45 12.67 3.81
CA PHE A 66 -5.79 12.87 3.27
C PHE A 66 -6.05 14.28 2.75
N ARG A 67 -5.19 15.24 3.09
CA ARG A 67 -5.30 16.64 2.66
C ARG A 67 -4.46 16.96 1.44
N THR A 68 -3.69 16.00 0.94
CA THR A 68 -2.80 16.22 -0.20
C THR A 68 -3.57 16.27 -1.51
N ALA A 69 -3.00 16.99 -2.48
CA ALA A 69 -3.57 17.10 -3.83
C ALA A 69 -3.59 15.74 -4.54
N HIS A 70 -2.56 14.92 -4.33
CA HIS A 70 -2.51 13.60 -4.97
C HIS A 70 -3.57 12.65 -4.40
N MET A 71 -3.89 12.74 -3.11
CA MET A 71 -4.98 11.96 -2.53
C MET A 71 -6.34 12.39 -3.08
N GLU A 72 -6.55 13.69 -3.23
CA GLU A 72 -7.76 14.23 -3.84
C GLU A 72 -7.94 13.71 -5.26
N THR A 73 -6.89 13.78 -6.06
CA THR A 73 -6.90 13.27 -7.44
C THR A 73 -7.21 11.77 -7.49
N PHE A 74 -6.57 11.00 -6.62
CA PHE A 74 -6.77 9.56 -6.53
C PHE A 74 -8.23 9.22 -6.22
N LEU A 75 -8.80 9.86 -5.21
CA LEU A 75 -10.19 9.63 -4.80
C LEU A 75 -11.20 10.08 -5.87
N ARG A 76 -10.85 11.06 -6.68
CA ARG A 76 -11.70 11.53 -7.75
C ARG A 76 -11.71 10.58 -8.94
N GLU A 77 -10.56 10.03 -9.31
CA GLU A 77 -10.42 9.19 -10.50
C GLU A 77 -10.71 7.71 -10.24
N LEU A 78 -10.53 7.24 -9.01
CA LEU A 78 -10.63 5.82 -8.68
C LEU A 78 -12.03 5.22 -8.85
N PRO A 79 -13.13 5.89 -8.48
CA PRO A 79 -14.47 5.27 -8.50
C PRO A 79 -14.86 4.66 -9.84
N ASP A 80 -14.50 5.29 -10.96
CA ASP A 80 -14.85 4.80 -12.30
C ASP A 80 -14.13 3.51 -12.66
N LEU A 81 -13.09 3.13 -11.93
CA LEU A 81 -12.24 1.98 -12.19
C LEU A 81 -12.61 0.77 -11.36
N LEU A 82 -13.57 0.92 -10.44
CA LEU A 82 -13.89 -0.10 -9.44
C LEU A 82 -14.92 -1.09 -9.92
N ASP A 83 -14.75 -2.34 -9.45
CA ASP A 83 -15.71 -3.42 -9.61
C ASP A 83 -16.21 -3.89 -8.24
N GLY A 84 -16.55 -2.96 -7.37
CA GLY A 84 -17.03 -3.25 -6.04
C GLY A 84 -16.56 -2.22 -5.03
N LYS A 85 -16.69 -2.56 -3.76
CA LYS A 85 -16.35 -1.64 -2.67
C LYS A 85 -14.89 -1.76 -2.28
N ILE A 86 -14.26 -0.62 -2.03
CA ILE A 86 -12.96 -0.57 -1.38
C ILE A 86 -13.16 -0.89 0.09
N VAL A 87 -12.32 -1.76 0.62
CA VAL A 87 -12.30 -2.06 2.06
C VAL A 87 -10.94 -1.69 2.60
N THR A 88 -10.91 -0.82 3.60
CA THR A 88 -9.67 -0.43 4.27
C THR A 88 -9.79 -0.67 5.77
N ARG A 89 -8.67 -1.05 6.38
CA ARG A 89 -8.54 -1.21 7.82
C ARG A 89 -7.33 -0.44 8.29
N ARG A 90 -7.44 0.17 9.47
CA ARG A 90 -6.36 0.89 10.11
C ARG A 90 -6.02 0.22 11.42
N PHE A 91 -4.73 0.12 11.69
CA PHE A 91 -4.23 -0.53 12.90
C PHE A 91 -3.21 0.38 13.55
N ALA A 92 -3.36 0.61 14.85
CA ALA A 92 -2.29 1.14 15.66
C ALA A 92 -1.44 -0.05 16.12
N VAL A 93 -0.16 -0.05 15.77
CA VAL A 93 0.71 -1.19 15.98
C VAL A 93 1.98 -0.78 16.72
N GLN A 94 2.57 -1.74 17.39
CA GLN A 94 3.87 -1.61 18.02
C GLN A 94 4.78 -2.68 17.43
N SER A 95 5.93 -2.25 16.92
CA SER A 95 6.94 -3.20 16.46
C SER A 95 7.52 -3.93 17.65
N VAL A 96 7.55 -5.24 17.59
CA VAL A 96 8.07 -6.08 18.69
C VAL A 96 9.51 -6.51 18.39
N ASP A 97 9.77 -6.89 17.15
CA ASP A 97 11.05 -7.43 16.72
C ASP A 97 11.21 -7.26 15.22
N GLU A 98 12.47 -7.12 14.78
CA GLU A 98 12.81 -7.11 13.37
C GLU A 98 13.97 -8.08 13.17
N THR A 99 13.73 -9.12 12.41
CA THR A 99 14.73 -10.15 12.14
C THR A 99 14.97 -10.24 10.65
N GLU A 100 16.22 -10.06 10.23
CA GLU A 100 16.60 -10.22 8.84
C GLU A 100 16.60 -11.70 8.47
N GLY A 101 16.01 -12.00 7.32
CA GLY A 101 16.08 -13.32 6.73
C GLY A 101 17.45 -13.59 6.10
N PRO A 102 17.71 -14.84 5.68
CA PRO A 102 18.97 -15.16 5.01
C PRO A 102 19.05 -14.48 3.64
N SER A 103 20.23 -13.95 3.33
CA SER A 103 20.54 -13.42 2.01
C SER A 103 21.02 -14.54 1.08
N LEU A 104 21.22 -14.22 -0.21
CA LEU A 104 21.82 -15.17 -1.15
C LEU A 104 23.23 -15.58 -0.72
N GLU A 105 23.96 -14.71 -0.06
CA GLU A 105 25.29 -15.00 0.49
C GLU A 105 25.22 -15.97 1.65
N ASP A 106 24.20 -15.84 2.49
CA ASP A 106 23.96 -16.67 3.66
C ASP A 106 23.37 -18.04 3.30
N SER A 107 22.76 -18.16 2.09
CA SER A 107 22.11 -19.38 1.66
C SER A 107 23.05 -20.58 1.54
N GLN A 108 24.35 -20.37 1.51
CA GLN A 108 25.37 -21.42 1.47
C GLN A 108 25.71 -21.95 2.86
N GLN A 109 25.22 -21.33 3.91
CA GLN A 109 25.45 -21.75 5.27
C GLN A 109 24.31 -22.62 5.77
N PRO A 110 24.60 -23.67 6.56
CA PRO A 110 23.56 -24.47 7.18
C PRO A 110 22.69 -23.58 8.07
N THR A 111 21.41 -23.56 7.81
CA THR A 111 20.48 -22.80 8.63
C THR A 111 19.93 -23.72 9.71
N VAL A 112 20.09 -23.32 10.95
CA VAL A 112 19.55 -24.04 12.10
C VAL A 112 18.45 -23.19 12.69
N HIS A 113 17.29 -23.74 12.72
CA HIS A 113 16.11 -23.10 13.30
C HIS A 113 15.47 -23.96 14.34
#